data_3b8844eb41ee3dbd5f073c8d1ab1f1b1
#
_entry.id   3b8844eb41ee3dbd5f073c8d1ab1f1b1
#
_cell.length_a   1.000
_cell.length_b   1.000
_cell.length_c   1.000
_cell.angle_alpha   90.00
_cell.angle_beta   90.00
_cell.angle_gamma   90.00
#
_symmetry.space_group_name_H-M   'P 1'
#
loop_
_entity.id
_entity.type
_entity.pdbx_description
1 polymer ?
#
loop_
_entity_poly.entity_id
_entity_poly.type
_entity_poly.pdbx_seq_one_letter_code
_entity_poly.pdbx_strand_id
1 'polypeptide(L)'
;QRHICAVRDAFILTFPLTMAGSLMILLNFVLLSPDGFIAKIFKLGEIFPNLADYQAIFSPVLKGSVDILAILIVFLVARNLARIMKADDLLTGLTAISVFFIIYPDYVAVEGANHLATKYMGAQGLFVAIIVGLLVGELMSRLSKTSKLEIKMPPQVPPAVARTFKVLLPIMIVT
;
A
#
# COMPACT_ATOMS: atom_id res chain seq x y z
N GLN A 1 14.29 3.84 -17.77
CA GLN A 1 13.22 2.93 -18.19
C GLN A 1 12.75 2.02 -17.05
N ARG A 2 13.63 1.29 -16.31
CA ARG A 2 13.25 0.33 -15.25
C ARG A 2 12.38 0.91 -14.14
N HIS A 3 12.65 2.13 -13.67
CA HIS A 3 11.86 2.79 -12.63
C HIS A 3 10.44 3.11 -13.10
N ILE A 4 10.30 3.62 -14.33
CA ILE A 4 9.00 3.91 -14.94
C ILE A 4 8.20 2.62 -15.13
N CYS A 5 8.84 1.53 -15.58
CA CYS A 5 8.18 0.23 -15.69
C CYS A 5 7.70 -0.29 -14.33
N ALA A 6 8.51 -0.17 -13.27
CA ALA A 6 8.13 -0.61 -11.93
C ALA A 6 6.91 0.15 -11.40
N VAL A 7 6.84 1.47 -11.61
CA VAL A 7 5.70 2.30 -11.23
C VAL A 7 4.47 1.94 -12.06
N ARG A 8 4.60 1.88 -13.39
CA ARG A 8 3.50 1.49 -14.29
C ARG A 8 2.89 0.16 -13.88
N ASP A 9 3.73 -0.86 -13.66
CA ASP A 9 3.26 -2.20 -13.32
C ASP A 9 2.62 -2.26 -11.93
N ALA A 10 3.04 -1.40 -10.99
CA ALA A 10 2.38 -1.25 -9.70
C ALA A 10 0.95 -0.71 -9.87
N PHE A 11 0.75 0.33 -10.69
CA PHE A 11 -0.58 0.86 -10.96
C PHE A 11 -1.47 -0.14 -11.71
N ILE A 12 -0.93 -0.88 -12.67
CA ILE A 12 -1.68 -1.94 -13.36
C ILE A 12 -2.18 -3.00 -12.38
N LEU A 13 -1.34 -3.41 -11.42
CA LEU A 13 -1.72 -4.41 -10.42
C LEU A 13 -2.75 -3.90 -9.40
N THR A 14 -2.75 -2.60 -9.08
CA THR A 14 -3.74 -2.01 -8.19
C THR A 14 -5.04 -1.63 -8.88
N PHE A 15 -5.06 -1.59 -10.22
CA PHE A 15 -6.20 -1.14 -11.00
C PHE A 15 -7.53 -1.88 -10.69
N PRO A 16 -7.58 -3.22 -10.60
CA PRO A 16 -8.83 -3.90 -10.26
C PRO A 16 -9.38 -3.50 -8.89
N LEU A 17 -8.48 -3.28 -7.92
CA LEU A 17 -8.87 -2.89 -6.56
C LEU A 17 -9.39 -1.45 -6.52
N THR A 18 -8.72 -0.53 -7.24
CA THR A 18 -9.17 0.86 -7.34
C THR A 18 -10.48 0.98 -8.10
N MET A 19 -10.70 0.16 -9.12
CA MET A 19 -11.98 0.06 -9.84
C MET A 19 -13.10 -0.39 -8.90
N ALA A 20 -12.88 -1.44 -8.11
CA ALA A 20 -13.86 -1.89 -7.11
C ALA A 20 -14.17 -0.78 -6.09
N GLY A 21 -13.13 -0.11 -5.57
CA GLY A 21 -13.29 1.04 -4.67
C GLY A 21 -14.08 2.17 -5.31
N SER A 22 -13.80 2.53 -6.56
CA SER A 22 -14.50 3.58 -7.29
C SER A 22 -15.98 3.25 -7.51
N LEU A 23 -16.33 2.00 -7.81
CA LEU A 23 -17.71 1.55 -7.88
C LEU A 23 -18.43 1.69 -6.53
N MET A 24 -17.74 1.37 -5.43
CA MET A 24 -18.31 1.55 -4.09
C MET A 24 -18.49 3.03 -3.71
N ILE A 25 -17.59 3.91 -4.14
CA ILE A 25 -17.77 5.37 -3.99
C ILE A 25 -19.03 5.81 -4.72
N LEU A 26 -19.21 5.38 -5.96
CA LEU A 26 -20.39 5.72 -6.76
C LEU A 26 -21.67 5.19 -6.10
N LEU A 27 -21.68 3.95 -5.66
CA LEU A 27 -22.81 3.37 -4.94
C LEU A 27 -23.11 4.14 -3.65
N ASN A 28 -22.11 4.40 -2.81
CA ASN A 28 -22.30 5.06 -1.52
C ASN A 28 -22.75 6.51 -1.63
N PHE A 29 -22.09 7.30 -2.49
CA PHE A 29 -22.32 8.75 -2.51
C PHE A 29 -23.35 9.20 -3.55
N VAL A 30 -23.60 8.40 -4.58
CA VAL A 30 -24.54 8.75 -5.66
C VAL A 30 -25.88 8.03 -5.50
N LEU A 31 -25.86 6.74 -5.15
CA LEU A 31 -27.07 5.91 -5.07
C LEU A 31 -27.62 5.83 -3.63
N LEU A 32 -26.77 5.50 -2.66
CA LEU A 32 -27.20 5.22 -1.27
C LEU A 32 -27.19 6.44 -0.36
N SER A 33 -26.58 7.55 -0.77
CA SER A 33 -26.64 8.78 0.03
C SER A 33 -28.04 9.39 -0.06
N PRO A 34 -28.70 9.72 1.09
CA PRO A 34 -29.99 10.40 1.07
C PRO A 34 -29.95 11.75 0.34
N ASP A 35 -28.79 12.41 0.35
CA ASP A 35 -28.52 13.64 -0.36
C ASP A 35 -28.00 13.46 -1.79
N GLY A 36 -27.77 12.22 -2.20
CA GLY A 36 -27.27 11.86 -3.53
C GLY A 36 -28.20 12.28 -4.64
N PHE A 37 -27.63 12.67 -5.80
CA PHE A 37 -28.38 13.15 -6.95
C PHE A 37 -29.43 12.13 -7.43
N ILE A 38 -29.07 10.85 -7.52
CA ILE A 38 -29.97 9.78 -7.95
C ILE A 38 -31.02 9.49 -6.87
N ALA A 39 -30.62 9.47 -5.59
CA ALA A 39 -31.54 9.24 -4.49
C ALA A 39 -32.66 10.30 -4.46
N LYS A 40 -32.34 11.56 -4.75
CA LYS A 40 -33.32 12.65 -4.84
C LYS A 40 -34.24 12.54 -6.06
N ILE A 41 -33.71 12.19 -7.23
CA ILE A 41 -34.52 12.04 -8.48
C ILE A 41 -35.54 10.90 -8.31
N PHE A 42 -35.09 9.75 -7.84
CA PHE A 42 -35.95 8.55 -7.70
C PHE A 42 -36.63 8.45 -6.34
N LYS A 43 -36.49 9.47 -5.46
CA LYS A 43 -37.06 9.48 -4.11
C LYS A 43 -36.76 8.19 -3.33
N LEU A 44 -35.51 7.71 -3.46
CA LEU A 44 -35.11 6.44 -2.87
C LEU A 44 -35.27 6.42 -1.33
N GLY A 45 -35.16 7.56 -0.67
CA GLY A 45 -35.41 7.68 0.78
C GLY A 45 -36.85 7.42 1.19
N GLU A 46 -37.85 7.59 0.29
CA GLU A 46 -39.24 7.24 0.55
C GLU A 46 -39.48 5.73 0.35
N ILE A 47 -38.73 5.09 -0.56
CA ILE A 47 -38.86 3.67 -0.91
C ILE A 47 -38.05 2.79 0.07
N PHE A 48 -36.87 3.29 0.49
CA PHE A 48 -35.94 2.61 1.40
C PHE A 48 -35.61 3.52 2.59
N PRO A 49 -36.37 3.45 3.69
CA PRO A 49 -36.16 4.34 4.85
C PRO A 49 -34.82 4.17 5.54
N ASN A 50 -34.13 3.02 5.34
CA ASN A 50 -32.84 2.68 5.97
C ASN A 50 -31.64 2.84 4.99
N LEU A 51 -31.66 3.81 4.10
CA LEU A 51 -30.61 4.01 3.10
C LEU A 51 -29.21 4.17 3.73
N ALA A 52 -29.15 4.83 4.89
CA ALA A 52 -27.93 5.04 5.65
C ALA A 52 -27.30 3.72 6.18
N ASP A 53 -28.12 2.75 6.54
CA ASP A 53 -27.63 1.45 7.02
C ASP A 53 -26.99 0.66 5.89
N TYR A 54 -27.53 0.73 4.68
CA TYR A 54 -26.92 0.13 3.50
C TYR A 54 -25.58 0.82 3.15
N GLN A 55 -25.49 2.14 3.29
CA GLN A 55 -24.27 2.88 3.10
C GLN A 55 -23.15 2.41 4.07
N ALA A 56 -23.51 2.13 5.32
CA ALA A 56 -22.56 1.63 6.32
C ALA A 56 -21.98 0.26 5.97
N ILE A 57 -22.74 -0.61 5.29
CA ILE A 57 -22.28 -1.94 4.86
C ILE A 57 -21.16 -1.85 3.81
N PHE A 58 -21.24 -0.88 2.89
CA PHE A 58 -20.26 -0.72 1.80
C PHE A 58 -19.07 0.17 2.17
N SER A 59 -19.17 0.98 3.20
CA SER A 59 -18.10 1.86 3.68
C SER A 59 -16.76 1.15 3.98
N PRO A 60 -16.73 -0.07 4.57
CA PRO A 60 -15.48 -0.78 4.82
C PRO A 60 -14.68 -1.13 3.56
N VAL A 61 -15.34 -1.27 2.41
CA VAL A 61 -14.66 -1.57 1.13
C VAL A 61 -13.76 -0.40 0.71
N LEU A 62 -14.18 0.84 0.98
CA LEU A 62 -13.37 2.03 0.71
C LEU A 62 -12.10 2.05 1.54
N LYS A 63 -12.22 1.73 2.84
CA LYS A 63 -11.08 1.66 3.75
C LYS A 63 -10.05 0.61 3.31
N GLY A 64 -10.52 -0.53 2.77
CA GLY A 64 -9.66 -1.62 2.29
C GLY A 64 -9.14 -1.44 0.87
N SER A 65 -9.50 -0.39 0.15
CA SER A 65 -9.10 -0.16 -1.24
C SER A 65 -8.44 1.21 -1.44
N VAL A 66 -9.24 2.25 -1.55
CA VAL A 66 -8.78 3.60 -1.89
C VAL A 66 -8.02 4.26 -0.74
N ASP A 67 -8.47 4.04 0.50
CA ASP A 67 -7.88 4.69 1.68
C ASP A 67 -6.49 4.13 2.05
N ILE A 68 -6.10 2.96 1.54
CA ILE A 68 -4.77 2.36 1.75
C ILE A 68 -3.93 2.30 0.47
N LEU A 69 -4.31 3.02 -0.57
CA LEU A 69 -3.69 2.95 -1.89
C LEU A 69 -2.19 3.24 -1.87
N ALA A 70 -1.73 4.20 -1.06
CA ALA A 70 -0.31 4.53 -0.94
C ALA A 70 0.50 3.35 -0.38
N ILE A 71 -0.05 2.61 0.59
CA ILE A 71 0.61 1.43 1.16
C ILE A 71 0.76 0.32 0.11
N LEU A 72 -0.26 0.11 -0.71
CA LEU A 72 -0.21 -0.87 -1.79
C LEU A 72 0.82 -0.47 -2.87
N ILE A 73 0.84 0.81 -3.23
CA ILE A 73 1.77 1.32 -4.25
C ILE A 73 3.22 1.28 -3.78
N VAL A 74 3.52 1.69 -2.54
CA VAL A 74 4.91 1.64 -2.03
C VAL A 74 5.45 0.21 -2.06
N PHE A 75 4.64 -0.76 -1.63
CA PHE A 75 5.01 -2.18 -1.70
C PHE A 75 5.26 -2.65 -3.12
N LEU A 76 4.30 -2.41 -4.02
CA LEU A 76 4.36 -2.92 -5.39
C LEU A 76 5.46 -2.26 -6.22
N VAL A 77 5.70 -0.97 -6.06
CA VAL A 77 6.79 -0.26 -6.76
C VAL A 77 8.15 -0.83 -6.35
N ALA A 78 8.41 -0.96 -5.04
CA ALA A 78 9.65 -1.53 -4.53
C ALA A 78 9.84 -2.99 -4.97
N ARG A 79 8.78 -3.80 -4.85
CA ARG A 79 8.76 -5.19 -5.29
C ARG A 79 9.05 -5.34 -6.77
N ASN A 80 8.35 -4.59 -7.63
CA ASN A 80 8.53 -4.67 -9.08
C ASN A 80 9.93 -4.23 -9.50
N LEU A 81 10.46 -3.17 -8.88
CA LEU A 81 11.83 -2.72 -9.14
C LEU A 81 12.87 -3.77 -8.73
N ALA A 82 12.71 -4.37 -7.54
CA ALA A 82 13.57 -5.45 -7.07
C ALA A 82 13.55 -6.67 -8.01
N ARG A 83 12.36 -7.03 -8.50
CA ARG A 83 12.18 -8.11 -9.50
C ARG A 83 12.91 -7.81 -10.80
N ILE A 84 12.78 -6.59 -11.33
CA ILE A 84 13.50 -6.14 -12.54
C ILE A 84 15.02 -6.21 -12.31
N MET A 85 15.47 -5.87 -11.11
CA MET A 85 16.86 -5.89 -10.72
C MET A 85 17.37 -7.27 -10.26
N LYS A 86 16.52 -8.31 -10.28
CA LYS A 86 16.86 -9.69 -9.84
C LYS A 86 17.34 -9.74 -8.38
N ALA A 87 16.71 -8.97 -7.50
CA ALA A 87 16.88 -9.01 -6.05
C ALA A 87 15.66 -9.69 -5.39
N ASP A 88 15.67 -9.82 -4.05
CA ASP A 88 14.54 -10.36 -3.32
C ASP A 88 13.36 -9.39 -3.37
N ASP A 89 12.35 -9.73 -4.15
CA ASP A 89 11.20 -8.87 -4.44
C ASP A 89 10.28 -8.71 -3.23
N LEU A 90 10.01 -9.80 -2.50
CA LEU A 90 9.07 -9.79 -1.37
C LEU A 90 9.64 -9.02 -0.17
N LEU A 91 10.87 -9.34 0.23
CA LEU A 91 11.51 -8.68 1.37
C LEU A 91 11.76 -7.20 1.09
N THR A 92 12.11 -6.83 -0.14
CA THR A 92 12.23 -5.43 -0.55
C THR A 92 10.90 -4.67 -0.46
N GLY A 93 9.80 -5.29 -0.88
CA GLY A 93 8.47 -4.70 -0.75
C GLY A 93 8.05 -4.48 0.71
N LEU A 94 8.30 -5.46 1.58
CA LEU A 94 8.03 -5.34 3.03
C LEU A 94 8.89 -4.25 3.67
N THR A 95 10.18 -4.16 3.32
CA THR A 95 11.06 -3.09 3.78
C THR A 95 10.56 -1.71 3.36
N ALA A 96 10.03 -1.59 2.15
CA ALA A 96 9.47 -0.33 1.66
C ALA A 96 8.23 0.12 2.46
N ILE A 97 7.37 -0.80 2.87
CA ILE A 97 6.26 -0.48 3.80
C ILE A 97 6.81 0.01 5.13
N SER A 98 7.82 -0.68 5.70
CA SER A 98 8.45 -0.26 6.96
C SER A 98 9.01 1.16 6.87
N VAL A 99 9.79 1.46 5.82
CA VAL A 99 10.36 2.79 5.60
C VAL A 99 9.28 3.85 5.38
N PHE A 100 8.20 3.50 4.69
CA PHE A 100 7.07 4.41 4.51
C PHE A 100 6.46 4.81 5.85
N PHE A 101 6.29 3.87 6.79
CA PHE A 101 5.79 4.17 8.13
C PHE A 101 6.82 4.86 9.04
N ILE A 102 8.11 4.68 8.83
CA ILE A 102 9.17 5.45 9.54
C ILE A 102 9.10 6.94 9.20
N ILE A 103 8.81 7.26 7.92
CA ILE A 103 8.68 8.65 7.44
C ILE A 103 7.28 9.20 7.72
N TYR A 104 6.33 8.34 8.09
CA TYR A 104 4.94 8.71 8.32
C TYR A 104 4.83 9.71 9.48
N PRO A 105 3.90 10.70 9.42
CA PRO A 105 3.69 11.63 10.52
C PRO A 105 3.38 10.91 11.84
N ASP A 106 3.82 11.54 12.93
CA ASP A 106 3.62 11.03 14.29
C ASP A 106 2.16 10.70 14.60
N TYR A 107 1.98 9.86 15.60
CA TYR A 107 0.65 9.46 16.08
C TYR A 107 -0.16 10.66 16.53
N VAL A 108 -1.45 10.64 16.21
CA VAL A 108 -2.41 11.58 16.75
C VAL A 108 -3.02 11.01 18.03
N ALA A 109 -2.83 11.69 19.15
CA ALA A 109 -3.45 11.29 20.42
C ALA A 109 -4.93 11.67 20.44
N VAL A 110 -5.81 10.69 20.53
CA VAL A 110 -7.26 10.87 20.70
C VAL A 110 -7.69 10.06 21.92
N GLU A 111 -8.33 10.69 22.87
CA GLU A 111 -8.84 10.05 24.10
C GLU A 111 -7.79 9.23 24.88
N GLY A 112 -6.52 9.65 24.83
CA GLY A 112 -5.41 8.97 25.52
C GLY A 112 -4.82 7.77 24.78
N ALA A 113 -5.29 7.43 23.57
CA ALA A 113 -4.74 6.41 22.71
C ALA A 113 -4.02 7.03 21.50
N ASN A 114 -2.94 6.41 21.05
CA ASN A 114 -2.22 6.82 19.86
C ASN A 114 -2.85 6.22 18.61
N HIS A 115 -3.28 7.07 17.69
CA HIS A 115 -3.88 6.67 16.42
C HIS A 115 -3.01 7.11 15.24
N LEU A 116 -2.90 6.24 14.23
CA LEU A 116 -2.32 6.61 12.95
C LEU A 116 -3.36 7.38 12.12
N ALA A 117 -2.98 8.57 11.66
CA ALA A 117 -3.84 9.34 10.76
C ALA A 117 -3.95 8.63 9.41
N THR A 118 -5.13 8.25 8.96
CA THR A 118 -5.34 7.57 7.67
C THR A 118 -5.12 8.48 6.46
N LYS A 119 -5.02 9.79 6.67
CA LYS A 119 -4.96 10.83 5.63
C LYS A 119 -3.93 10.55 4.52
N TYR A 120 -2.73 10.09 4.89
CA TYR A 120 -1.65 9.85 3.93
C TYR A 120 -1.49 8.38 3.51
N MET A 121 -2.36 7.49 3.96
CA MET A 121 -2.36 6.08 3.52
C MET A 121 -2.99 5.91 2.14
N GLY A 122 -3.91 6.81 1.76
CA GLY A 122 -4.60 6.82 0.48
C GLY A 122 -3.92 7.71 -0.58
N ALA A 123 -4.73 8.31 -1.43
CA ALA A 123 -4.26 9.10 -2.59
C ALA A 123 -3.32 10.26 -2.24
N GLN A 124 -3.47 10.88 -1.06
CA GLN A 124 -2.63 12.00 -0.65
C GLN A 124 -1.18 11.60 -0.37
N GLY A 125 -0.93 10.36 0.06
CA GLY A 125 0.42 9.83 0.28
C GLY A 125 1.06 9.18 -0.95
N LEU A 126 0.35 9.12 -2.08
CA LEU A 126 0.76 8.36 -3.26
C LEU A 126 2.12 8.81 -3.82
N PHE A 127 2.35 10.12 -3.87
CA PHE A 127 3.61 10.67 -4.39
C PHE A 127 4.80 10.24 -3.52
N VAL A 128 4.66 10.34 -2.20
CA VAL A 128 5.68 9.89 -1.24
C VAL A 128 5.89 8.38 -1.35
N ALA A 129 4.80 7.62 -1.47
CA ALA A 129 4.83 6.16 -1.65
C ALA A 129 5.64 5.74 -2.88
N ILE A 130 5.47 6.42 -4.02
CA ILE A 130 6.24 6.16 -5.24
C ILE A 130 7.73 6.44 -5.01
N ILE A 131 8.08 7.60 -4.44
CA ILE A 131 9.47 7.98 -4.18
C ILE A 131 10.12 6.96 -3.23
N VAL A 132 9.49 6.66 -2.11
CA VAL A 132 9.99 5.69 -1.12
C VAL A 132 10.14 4.31 -1.76
N GLY A 133 9.14 3.85 -2.51
CA GLY A 133 9.18 2.56 -3.21
C GLY A 133 10.35 2.45 -4.19
N LEU A 134 10.62 3.51 -4.96
CA LEU A 134 11.75 3.55 -5.89
C LEU A 134 13.09 3.60 -5.15
N LEU A 135 13.23 4.42 -4.13
CA LEU A 135 14.46 4.55 -3.35
C LEU A 135 14.80 3.23 -2.65
N VAL A 136 13.85 2.68 -1.91
CA VAL A 136 14.05 1.40 -1.21
C VAL A 136 14.30 0.27 -2.20
N GLY A 137 13.54 0.20 -3.29
CA GLY A 137 13.73 -0.81 -4.34
C GLY A 137 15.13 -0.77 -4.94
N GLU A 138 15.65 0.42 -5.24
CA GLU A 138 17.01 0.59 -5.79
C GLU A 138 18.08 0.28 -4.74
N LEU A 139 17.96 0.83 -3.51
CA LEU A 139 18.94 0.64 -2.44
C LEU A 139 19.04 -0.83 -2.04
N MET A 140 17.92 -1.47 -1.73
CA MET A 140 17.87 -2.89 -1.37
C MET A 140 18.45 -3.78 -2.46
N SER A 141 18.11 -3.50 -3.73
CA SER A 141 18.61 -4.28 -4.86
C SER A 141 20.11 -4.14 -5.08
N ARG A 142 20.70 -2.98 -4.76
CA ARG A 142 22.16 -2.76 -4.84
C ARG A 142 22.86 -3.38 -3.64
N LEU A 143 22.37 -3.15 -2.42
CA LEU A 143 22.99 -3.63 -1.19
C LEU A 143 22.97 -5.16 -1.11
N SER A 144 21.88 -5.82 -1.49
CA SER A 144 21.77 -7.27 -1.50
C SER A 144 22.70 -7.97 -2.49
N LYS A 145 23.26 -7.25 -3.47
CA LYS A 145 24.28 -7.76 -4.41
C LYS A 145 25.72 -7.53 -3.94
N THR A 146 25.89 -6.78 -2.84
CA THR A 146 27.20 -6.46 -2.29
C THR A 146 27.67 -7.62 -1.42
N SER A 147 28.67 -8.37 -1.87
CA SER A 147 29.22 -9.54 -1.17
C SER A 147 29.70 -9.26 0.26
N LYS A 148 30.02 -8.03 0.59
CA LYS A 148 30.45 -7.61 1.96
C LYS A 148 29.31 -7.59 2.97
N LEU A 149 28.06 -7.48 2.50
CA LEU A 149 26.84 -7.42 3.32
C LEU A 149 26.11 -8.77 3.36
N GLU A 150 26.62 -9.77 2.66
CA GLU A 150 26.03 -11.09 2.63
C GLU A 150 26.47 -11.92 3.85
N ILE A 151 25.51 -12.28 4.70
CA ILE A 151 25.74 -13.23 5.81
C ILE A 151 25.75 -14.64 5.20
N LYS A 152 26.93 -15.24 5.15
CA LYS A 152 27.10 -16.63 4.68
C LYS A 152 26.60 -17.59 5.74
N MET A 153 25.60 -18.39 5.39
CA MET A 153 25.05 -19.40 6.28
C MET A 153 25.62 -20.80 5.97
N PRO A 154 25.78 -21.66 7.00
CA PRO A 154 26.12 -23.06 6.79
C PRO A 154 25.06 -23.79 5.95
N PRO A 155 25.43 -24.82 5.18
CA PRO A 155 24.52 -25.54 4.30
C PRO A 155 23.40 -26.31 5.02
N GLN A 156 23.46 -26.41 6.35
CA GLN A 156 22.46 -27.09 7.19
C GLN A 156 21.24 -26.20 7.51
N VAL A 157 21.30 -24.89 7.20
CA VAL A 157 20.20 -23.95 7.48
C VAL A 157 19.12 -24.05 6.39
N PRO A 158 17.83 -24.13 6.76
CA PRO A 158 16.74 -24.16 5.80
C PRO A 158 16.82 -22.98 4.83
N PRO A 159 16.56 -23.18 3.50
CA PRO A 159 16.71 -22.14 2.48
C PRO A 159 15.90 -20.86 2.75
N ALA A 160 14.71 -20.99 3.35
CA ALA A 160 13.88 -19.84 3.72
C ALA A 160 14.53 -18.95 4.77
N VAL A 161 15.17 -19.56 5.77
CA VAL A 161 15.90 -18.85 6.84
C VAL A 161 17.17 -18.21 6.28
N ALA A 162 17.94 -18.94 5.49
CA ALA A 162 19.15 -18.41 4.84
C ALA A 162 18.84 -17.19 3.94
N ARG A 163 17.71 -17.20 3.25
CA ARG A 163 17.23 -16.08 2.43
C ARG A 163 17.01 -14.81 3.26
N THR A 164 16.36 -14.92 4.42
CA THR A 164 16.08 -13.77 5.33
C THR A 164 17.35 -13.19 5.91
N PHE A 165 18.28 -14.03 6.35
CA PHE A 165 19.55 -13.57 6.91
C PHE A 165 20.47 -12.90 5.86
N LYS A 166 20.40 -13.35 4.61
CA LYS A 166 21.18 -12.76 3.51
C LYS A 166 20.86 -11.28 3.28
N VAL A 167 19.63 -10.85 3.52
CA VAL A 167 19.18 -9.47 3.32
C VAL A 167 19.01 -8.69 4.63
N LEU A 168 19.34 -9.28 5.78
CA LEU A 168 19.16 -8.66 7.08
C LEU A 168 19.98 -7.38 7.22
N LEU A 169 21.27 -7.40 6.87
CA LEU A 169 22.12 -6.20 6.91
C LEU A 169 21.66 -5.12 5.93
N PRO A 170 21.34 -5.42 4.65
CA PRO A 170 20.68 -4.45 3.77
C PRO A 170 19.42 -3.82 4.35
N ILE A 171 18.54 -4.62 4.98
CA ILE A 171 17.31 -4.09 5.61
C ILE A 171 17.66 -3.12 6.73
N MET A 172 18.57 -3.47 7.64
CA MET A 172 18.98 -2.61 8.76
C MET A 172 19.62 -1.27 8.31
N ILE A 173 20.23 -1.24 7.15
CA ILE A 173 20.84 -0.01 6.60
C ILE A 173 19.78 0.88 5.95
N VAL A 174 18.74 0.30 5.37
CA VAL A 174 17.70 1.01 4.61
C VAL A 174 16.56 1.49 5.50
N THR A 175 16.28 0.78 6.60
CA THR A 175 15.28 1.19 7.62
C THR A 175 15.88 2.12 8.65
#